data_c6a7ba74ad988e4843e824b210413fbe
#
_entry.id   c6a7ba74ad988e4843e824b210413fbe
#
_cell.length_a   1.000
_cell.length_b   1.000
_cell.length_c   1.000
_cell.angle_alpha   90.00
_cell.angle_beta   90.00
_cell.angle_gamma   90.00
#
_symmetry.space_group_name_H-M   'P 1'
#
loop_
_entity.id
_entity.type
_entity.pdbx_description
1 polymer ?
#
loop_
_entity_poly.entity_id
_entity_poly.type
_entity_poly.pdbx_seq_one_letter_code
_entity_poly.pdbx_strand_id
1 'polypeptide(L)'
;INVEVSAAIAKRFRDSKIVAFSTGCVYSYVTPESGGATEDSETNPIGEYALSCLERERRFEEASNRFGTSVTLVRLNYSVEFRYGVLLDIGQRVLRGEAVDVTMGYVNVIWQNDALNQIVQALDIADSPAVPVNIAGPDNVAVRDLAERFGRCFSVAPQFQGEEAETMWLSDASFSQRRFGYPSVKLDTMIAWVAAWLRKGGQTHGKPTGFEKRDGQF
;
A
#
# COMPACT_ATOMS: atom_id res chain seq x y z
N ILE A 1 -8.16 -12.51 14.26
CA ILE A 1 -6.90 -13.06 13.75
C ILE A 1 -5.78 -12.02 13.93
N ASN A 2 -5.90 -10.79 13.41
CA ASN A 2 -4.82 -9.79 13.44
C ASN A 2 -4.28 -9.46 14.84
N VAL A 3 -5.07 -9.51 15.88
CA VAL A 3 -4.68 -9.14 17.25
C VAL A 3 -4.15 -10.33 18.04
N GLU A 4 -4.96 -11.39 18.18
CA GLU A 4 -4.62 -12.54 19.04
C GLU A 4 -3.44 -13.36 18.51
N VAL A 5 -3.43 -13.62 17.19
CA VAL A 5 -2.33 -14.36 16.56
C VAL A 5 -1.03 -13.56 16.64
N SER A 6 -1.09 -12.23 16.45
CA SER A 6 0.08 -11.37 16.56
C SER A 6 0.66 -11.34 17.98
N ALA A 7 -0.18 -11.29 19.00
CA ALA A 7 0.25 -11.38 20.39
C ALA A 7 0.94 -12.73 20.71
N ALA A 8 0.39 -13.83 20.18
CA ALA A 8 0.97 -15.16 20.35
C ALA A 8 2.33 -15.29 19.62
N ILE A 9 2.43 -14.76 18.40
CA ILE A 9 3.68 -14.74 17.62
C ILE A 9 4.74 -13.90 18.34
N ALA A 10 4.41 -12.67 18.74
CA ALA A 10 5.32 -11.77 19.43
C ALA A 10 5.88 -12.40 20.73
N LYS A 11 5.02 -13.07 21.52
CA LYS A 11 5.44 -13.79 22.71
C LYS A 11 6.32 -15.02 22.40
N ARG A 12 5.98 -15.78 21.37
CA ARG A 12 6.69 -17.03 21.00
C ARG A 12 8.08 -16.77 20.45
N PHE A 13 8.23 -15.69 19.66
CA PHE A 13 9.45 -15.32 18.94
C PHE A 13 10.14 -14.08 19.52
N ARG A 14 9.99 -13.84 20.82
CA ARG A 14 10.51 -12.64 21.49
C ARG A 14 12.03 -12.45 21.37
N ASP A 15 12.79 -13.53 21.16
CA ASP A 15 14.23 -13.51 21.02
C ASP A 15 14.69 -13.45 19.53
N SER A 16 13.76 -13.21 18.61
CA SER A 16 14.00 -13.12 17.17
C SER A 16 13.88 -11.67 16.69
N LYS A 17 14.49 -11.37 15.53
CA LYS A 17 14.13 -10.19 14.76
C LYS A 17 12.81 -10.43 14.01
N ILE A 18 11.89 -9.50 14.09
CA ILE A 18 10.55 -9.62 13.52
C ILE A 18 10.29 -8.48 12.54
N VAL A 19 9.83 -8.82 11.34
CA VAL A 19 9.18 -7.87 10.43
C VAL A 19 7.68 -8.15 10.46
N ALA A 20 6.93 -7.21 11.03
CA ALA A 20 5.48 -7.32 11.14
C ALA A 20 4.81 -6.45 10.06
N PHE A 21 3.91 -7.07 9.27
CA PHE A 21 3.15 -6.34 8.26
C PHE A 21 2.06 -5.48 8.91
N SER A 22 1.97 -4.25 8.45
CA SER A 22 0.89 -3.30 8.69
C SER A 22 0.43 -2.69 7.36
N THR A 23 -0.20 -1.55 7.37
CA THR A 23 -0.76 -0.88 6.21
C THR A 23 -0.65 0.64 6.31
N GLY A 24 -0.56 1.33 5.18
CA GLY A 24 -0.67 2.80 5.14
C GLY A 24 -2.03 3.32 5.59
N CYS A 25 -3.09 2.48 5.61
CA CYS A 25 -4.42 2.88 6.09
C CYS A 25 -4.48 3.15 7.61
N VAL A 26 -3.40 2.93 8.36
CA VAL A 26 -3.35 3.32 9.79
C VAL A 26 -3.23 4.83 9.98
N TYR A 27 -2.82 5.57 8.95
CA TYR A 27 -2.70 7.03 8.99
C TYR A 27 -4.02 7.75 8.69
N SER A 28 -4.09 9.01 9.08
CA SER A 28 -5.07 9.95 8.55
C SER A 28 -4.89 10.14 7.04
N TYR A 29 -5.96 10.58 6.36
CA TYR A 29 -5.84 11.09 5.00
C TYR A 29 -4.96 12.34 4.97
N VAL A 30 -4.20 12.49 3.90
CA VAL A 30 -3.32 13.65 3.65
C VAL A 30 -3.58 14.21 2.25
N THR A 31 -3.20 15.47 2.02
CA THR A 31 -3.26 16.07 0.68
C THR A 31 -2.12 15.56 -0.20
N PRO A 32 -2.27 15.52 -1.53
CA PRO A 32 -1.20 15.11 -2.46
C PRO A 32 0.07 15.94 -2.31
N GLU A 33 -0.08 17.24 -2.03
CA GLU A 33 1.02 18.21 -1.90
C GLU A 33 1.87 17.98 -0.65
N SER A 34 1.34 17.29 0.36
CA SER A 34 2.09 16.94 1.58
C SER A 34 3.23 15.94 1.33
N GLY A 35 3.19 15.25 0.19
CA GLY A 35 4.12 14.16 -0.12
C GLY A 35 3.70 12.80 0.46
N GLY A 36 2.79 12.77 1.43
CA GLY A 36 2.33 11.56 2.12
C GLY A 36 2.57 11.59 3.63
N ALA A 37 1.93 10.68 4.36
CA ALA A 37 2.17 10.49 5.79
C ALA A 37 3.56 9.86 6.01
N THR A 38 4.34 10.42 6.92
CA THR A 38 5.63 9.89 7.36
C THR A 38 5.45 8.89 8.50
N GLU A 39 6.51 8.19 8.89
CA GLU A 39 6.51 7.27 10.02
C GLU A 39 6.15 7.94 11.35
N ASP A 40 6.44 9.24 11.48
CA ASP A 40 6.13 10.07 12.66
C ASP A 40 4.71 10.66 12.63
N SER A 41 3.98 10.50 11.54
CA SER A 41 2.61 11.01 11.43
C SER A 41 1.67 10.29 12.38
N GLU A 42 0.70 11.03 12.93
CA GLU A 42 -0.31 10.47 13.82
C GLU A 42 -1.14 9.39 13.12
N THR A 43 -1.34 8.27 13.81
CA THR A 43 -2.21 7.18 13.35
C THR A 43 -3.66 7.48 13.71
N ASN A 44 -4.54 7.43 12.70
CA ASN A 44 -5.99 7.63 12.85
C ASN A 44 -6.75 6.69 11.90
N PRO A 45 -6.76 5.39 12.19
CA PRO A 45 -7.32 4.38 11.29
C PRO A 45 -8.83 4.53 11.13
N ILE A 46 -9.30 4.37 9.88
CA ILE A 46 -10.72 4.38 9.53
C ILE A 46 -11.14 2.95 9.15
N GLY A 47 -12.20 2.43 9.79
CA GLY A 47 -12.74 1.10 9.54
C GLY A 47 -12.04 -0.04 10.28
N GLU A 48 -12.69 -1.20 10.32
CA GLU A 48 -12.24 -2.35 11.12
C GLU A 48 -10.89 -2.92 10.66
N TYR A 49 -10.63 -2.90 9.35
CA TYR A 49 -9.37 -3.38 8.80
C TYR A 49 -8.18 -2.57 9.33
N ALA A 50 -8.22 -1.26 9.18
CA ALA A 50 -7.15 -0.36 9.60
C ALA A 50 -6.96 -0.38 11.12
N LEU A 51 -8.07 -0.39 11.88
CA LEU A 51 -8.06 -0.56 13.34
C LEU A 51 -7.39 -1.87 13.75
N SER A 52 -7.73 -2.99 13.11
CA SER A 52 -7.13 -4.29 13.42
C SER A 52 -5.64 -4.36 13.07
N CYS A 53 -5.20 -3.63 12.04
CA CYS A 53 -3.79 -3.52 11.69
C CYS A 53 -3.02 -2.68 12.72
N LEU A 54 -3.58 -1.56 13.19
CA LEU A 54 -2.98 -0.76 14.26
C LEU A 54 -2.89 -1.54 15.58
N GLU A 55 -3.93 -2.29 15.94
CA GLU A 55 -3.87 -3.19 17.11
C GLU A 55 -2.80 -4.27 16.96
N ARG A 56 -2.58 -4.78 15.75
CA ARG A 56 -1.44 -5.67 15.47
C ARG A 56 -0.09 -4.99 15.73
N GLU A 57 0.10 -3.75 15.28
CA GLU A 57 1.31 -2.97 15.58
C GLU A 57 1.51 -2.89 17.09
N ARG A 58 0.50 -2.50 17.85
CA ARG A 58 0.55 -2.36 19.31
C ARG A 58 1.00 -3.65 20.01
N ARG A 59 0.59 -4.84 19.53
CA ARG A 59 1.03 -6.11 20.11
C ARG A 59 2.53 -6.37 19.92
N PHE A 60 3.08 -5.99 18.77
CA PHE A 60 4.50 -6.08 18.53
C PHE A 60 5.28 -4.99 19.27
N GLU A 61 4.76 -3.78 19.39
CA GLU A 61 5.34 -2.70 20.21
C GLU A 61 5.38 -3.07 21.70
N GLU A 62 4.31 -3.64 22.24
CA GLU A 62 4.26 -4.15 23.61
C GLU A 62 5.35 -5.21 23.85
N ALA A 63 5.53 -6.15 22.91
CA ALA A 63 6.58 -7.17 23.01
C ALA A 63 7.97 -6.56 22.89
N SER A 64 8.17 -5.61 22.00
CA SER A 64 9.42 -4.87 21.84
C SER A 64 9.78 -4.16 23.14
N ASN A 65 8.89 -3.34 23.67
CA ASN A 65 9.12 -2.57 24.90
C ASN A 65 9.31 -3.46 26.14
N ARG A 66 8.60 -4.58 26.23
CA ARG A 66 8.62 -5.45 27.42
C ARG A 66 9.78 -6.43 27.43
N PHE A 67 10.16 -6.96 26.28
CA PHE A 67 11.13 -8.05 26.17
C PHE A 67 12.39 -7.68 25.40
N GLY A 68 12.48 -6.46 24.87
CA GLY A 68 13.60 -6.06 24.01
C GLY A 68 13.56 -6.73 22.63
N THR A 69 12.40 -7.22 22.19
CA THR A 69 12.25 -7.86 20.88
C THR A 69 12.50 -6.86 19.76
N SER A 70 13.43 -7.15 18.89
CA SER A 70 13.74 -6.29 17.73
C SER A 70 12.63 -6.42 16.66
N VAL A 71 11.90 -5.36 16.41
CA VAL A 71 10.73 -5.34 15.51
C VAL A 71 10.83 -4.21 14.49
N THR A 72 10.48 -4.51 13.25
CA THR A 72 10.12 -3.51 12.23
C THR A 72 8.64 -3.65 11.90
N LEU A 73 7.91 -2.52 11.92
CA LEU A 73 6.49 -2.44 11.55
C LEU A 73 6.38 -1.91 10.12
N VAL A 74 6.10 -2.77 9.15
CA VAL A 74 6.02 -2.39 7.73
C VAL A 74 4.64 -1.88 7.40
N ARG A 75 4.49 -0.58 7.22
CA ARG A 75 3.28 0.10 6.75
C ARG A 75 3.28 0.12 5.22
N LEU A 76 2.83 -1.01 4.64
CA LEU A 76 2.77 -1.20 3.19
C LEU A 76 1.59 -0.45 2.59
N ASN A 77 1.83 0.32 1.52
CA ASN A 77 0.78 1.01 0.78
C ASN A 77 0.82 0.69 -0.71
N TYR A 78 -0.35 0.42 -1.32
CA TYR A 78 -0.60 0.18 -2.75
C TYR A 78 0.42 -0.74 -3.46
N SER A 79 0.73 -1.88 -2.86
CA SER A 79 1.51 -2.92 -3.55
C SER A 79 0.69 -3.53 -4.68
N VAL A 80 1.28 -3.60 -5.89
CA VAL A 80 0.60 -4.06 -7.11
C VAL A 80 1.35 -5.19 -7.80
N GLU A 81 0.59 -6.10 -8.41
CA GLU A 81 1.09 -7.18 -9.27
C GLU A 81 0.08 -7.47 -10.39
N PHE A 82 0.30 -8.49 -11.22
CA PHE A 82 -0.54 -8.77 -12.39
C PHE A 82 -1.99 -9.17 -12.08
N ARG A 83 -2.22 -9.83 -10.95
CA ARG A 83 -3.50 -10.46 -10.60
C ARG A 83 -4.31 -9.68 -9.58
N TYR A 84 -3.68 -8.65 -8.95
CA TYR A 84 -4.29 -7.86 -7.88
C TYR A 84 -3.63 -6.48 -7.74
N GLY A 85 -4.38 -5.50 -7.34
CA GLY A 85 -3.91 -4.15 -7.03
C GLY A 85 -4.64 -3.07 -7.81
N VAL A 86 -4.47 -1.83 -7.38
CA VAL A 86 -5.19 -0.67 -7.91
C VAL A 86 -4.96 -0.47 -9.43
N LEU A 87 -3.76 -0.75 -9.95
CA LEU A 87 -3.50 -0.66 -11.39
C LEU A 87 -4.32 -1.67 -12.18
N LEU A 88 -4.51 -2.88 -11.64
CA LEU A 88 -5.35 -3.89 -12.26
C LEU A 88 -6.81 -3.44 -12.29
N ASP A 89 -7.33 -2.93 -11.18
CA ASP A 89 -8.74 -2.48 -11.07
C ASP A 89 -9.04 -1.35 -12.05
N ILE A 90 -8.16 -0.33 -12.09
CA ILE A 90 -8.29 0.79 -13.05
C ILE A 90 -8.21 0.27 -14.49
N GLY A 91 -7.20 -0.55 -14.80
CA GLY A 91 -7.01 -1.10 -16.15
C GLY A 91 -8.19 -1.95 -16.61
N GLN A 92 -8.78 -2.78 -15.75
CA GLN A 92 -9.97 -3.59 -16.06
C GLN A 92 -11.19 -2.73 -16.36
N ARG A 93 -11.47 -1.68 -15.55
CA ARG A 93 -12.58 -0.76 -15.78
C ARG A 93 -12.42 -0.05 -17.12
N VAL A 94 -11.24 0.50 -17.42
CA VAL A 94 -10.99 1.16 -18.70
C VAL A 94 -11.15 0.20 -19.87
N LEU A 95 -10.58 -1.02 -19.79
CA LEU A 95 -10.69 -2.02 -20.87
C LEU A 95 -12.15 -2.42 -21.16
N ARG A 96 -13.01 -2.44 -20.13
CA ARG A 96 -14.44 -2.78 -20.24
C ARG A 96 -15.34 -1.59 -20.59
N GLY A 97 -14.78 -0.37 -20.68
CA GLY A 97 -15.56 0.85 -20.84
C GLY A 97 -16.41 1.21 -19.61
N GLU A 98 -16.05 0.69 -18.44
CA GLU A 98 -16.68 1.00 -17.16
C GLU A 98 -16.09 2.28 -16.57
N ALA A 99 -16.88 3.05 -15.80
CA ALA A 99 -16.40 4.26 -15.17
C ALA A 99 -15.38 3.95 -14.05
N VAL A 100 -14.28 4.68 -14.05
CA VAL A 100 -13.28 4.67 -12.96
C VAL A 100 -13.74 5.65 -11.89
N ASP A 101 -13.83 5.18 -10.65
CA ASP A 101 -14.14 6.04 -9.52
C ASP A 101 -12.89 6.82 -9.11
N VAL A 102 -13.01 8.15 -9.07
CA VAL A 102 -11.92 9.08 -8.75
C VAL A 102 -12.00 9.65 -7.34
N THR A 103 -12.90 9.15 -6.50
CA THR A 103 -13.10 9.67 -5.14
C THR A 103 -11.80 9.64 -4.31
N MET A 104 -11.00 8.57 -4.43
CA MET A 104 -9.63 8.55 -3.95
C MET A 104 -8.71 9.05 -5.07
N GLY A 105 -8.50 10.35 -5.16
CA GLY A 105 -7.93 11.04 -6.32
C GLY A 105 -6.48 10.67 -6.67
N TYR A 106 -5.69 10.21 -5.68
CA TYR A 106 -4.27 9.87 -5.87
C TYR A 106 -3.91 8.58 -5.15
N VAL A 107 -2.89 7.90 -5.69
CA VAL A 107 -2.28 6.69 -5.13
C VAL A 107 -0.76 6.72 -5.34
N ASN A 108 0.00 5.99 -4.52
CA ASN A 108 1.44 5.80 -4.71
C ASN A 108 1.81 4.31 -4.75
N VAL A 109 1.84 3.78 -5.97
CA VAL A 109 1.95 2.33 -6.22
C VAL A 109 3.39 1.85 -6.25
N ILE A 110 3.63 0.68 -5.66
CA ILE A 110 4.92 -0.03 -5.72
C ILE A 110 4.72 -1.43 -6.32
N TRP A 111 5.66 -1.85 -7.18
CA TRP A 111 5.64 -3.23 -7.68
C TRP A 111 5.92 -4.22 -6.56
N GLN A 112 5.16 -5.30 -6.47
CA GLN A 112 5.22 -6.24 -5.35
C GLN A 112 6.62 -6.80 -5.09
N ASN A 113 7.40 -7.11 -6.14
CA ASN A 113 8.75 -7.61 -5.94
C ASN A 113 9.70 -6.57 -5.34
N ASP A 114 9.57 -5.29 -5.73
CA ASP A 114 10.33 -4.21 -5.11
C ASP A 114 9.94 -4.03 -3.64
N ALA A 115 8.63 -4.08 -3.35
CA ALA A 115 8.15 -4.04 -1.97
C ALA A 115 8.71 -5.21 -1.15
N LEU A 116 8.65 -6.44 -1.66
CA LEU A 116 9.19 -7.63 -0.98
C LEU A 116 10.70 -7.53 -0.74
N ASN A 117 11.45 -6.98 -1.71
CA ASN A 117 12.88 -6.74 -1.54
C ASN A 117 13.16 -5.78 -0.38
N GLN A 118 12.43 -4.66 -0.29
CA GLN A 118 12.56 -3.72 0.82
C GLN A 118 12.10 -4.33 2.16
N ILE A 119 11.03 -5.14 2.16
CA ILE A 119 10.51 -5.83 3.35
C ILE A 119 11.54 -6.81 3.92
N VAL A 120 12.24 -7.56 3.08
CA VAL A 120 13.31 -8.47 3.55
C VAL A 120 14.46 -7.68 4.18
N GLN A 121 14.86 -6.56 3.57
CA GLN A 121 15.89 -5.67 4.10
C GLN A 121 15.46 -4.96 5.41
N ALA A 122 14.14 -4.83 5.66
CA ALA A 122 13.63 -4.25 6.90
C ALA A 122 14.02 -5.06 8.16
N LEU A 123 14.47 -6.33 8.02
CA LEU A 123 15.10 -7.08 9.11
C LEU A 123 16.38 -6.42 9.64
N ASP A 124 17.10 -5.67 8.80
CA ASP A 124 18.36 -5.01 9.17
C ASP A 124 18.15 -3.79 10.06
N ILE A 125 16.95 -3.21 10.05
CA ILE A 125 16.58 -2.06 10.89
C ILE A 125 15.68 -2.45 12.07
N ALA A 126 15.38 -3.75 12.22
CA ALA A 126 14.58 -4.22 13.35
C ALA A 126 15.32 -3.94 14.68
N ASP A 127 14.65 -3.21 15.57
CA ASP A 127 15.21 -2.75 16.85
C ASP A 127 14.14 -2.73 17.95
N SER A 128 14.52 -2.36 19.14
CA SER A 128 13.67 -2.12 20.31
C SER A 128 14.00 -0.72 20.89
N PRO A 129 13.02 0.18 20.93
CA PRO A 129 11.58 0.06 20.55
C PRO A 129 11.35 -0.28 19.08
N ALA A 130 10.18 -0.85 18.77
CA ALA A 130 9.80 -1.22 17.41
C ALA A 130 9.91 -0.02 16.43
N VAL A 131 10.43 -0.28 15.23
CA VAL A 131 10.71 0.74 14.21
C VAL A 131 9.63 0.68 13.12
N PRO A 132 8.76 1.68 12.97
CA PRO A 132 7.86 1.76 11.83
C PRO A 132 8.63 2.10 10.55
N VAL A 133 8.17 1.59 9.40
CA VAL A 133 8.71 1.92 8.08
C VAL A 133 7.61 1.91 7.02
N ASN A 134 7.51 3.01 6.27
CA ASN A 134 6.62 3.09 5.12
C ASN A 134 7.26 2.44 3.90
N ILE A 135 6.50 1.56 3.23
CA ILE A 135 6.88 0.98 1.94
C ILE A 135 5.79 1.28 0.92
N ALA A 136 6.10 2.14 -0.03
CA ALA A 136 5.19 2.61 -1.09
C ALA A 136 5.99 3.03 -2.33
N GLY A 137 5.27 3.34 -3.41
CA GLY A 137 5.87 3.94 -4.60
C GLY A 137 6.38 5.36 -4.33
N PRO A 138 7.34 5.84 -5.14
CA PRO A 138 7.97 7.15 -4.94
C PRO A 138 7.07 8.33 -5.37
N ASP A 139 6.11 8.08 -6.24
CA ASP A 139 5.33 9.13 -6.88
C ASP A 139 3.86 9.09 -6.44
N ASN A 140 3.30 10.23 -6.07
CA ASN A 140 1.86 10.42 -5.90
C ASN A 140 1.23 10.63 -7.28
N VAL A 141 0.45 9.68 -7.76
CA VAL A 141 -0.09 9.68 -9.13
C VAL A 141 -1.60 9.81 -9.10
N ALA A 142 -2.12 10.74 -9.92
CA ALA A 142 -3.56 10.90 -10.06
C ALA A 142 -4.22 9.65 -10.67
N VAL A 143 -5.31 9.19 -10.08
CA VAL A 143 -6.11 8.06 -10.60
C VAL A 143 -6.60 8.36 -12.02
N ARG A 144 -6.93 9.60 -12.30
CA ARG A 144 -7.34 10.07 -13.64
C ARG A 144 -6.21 9.88 -14.66
N ASP A 145 -4.97 10.28 -14.32
CA ASP A 145 -3.81 10.08 -15.21
C ASP A 145 -3.53 8.59 -15.46
N LEU A 146 -3.65 7.75 -14.44
CA LEU A 146 -3.54 6.30 -14.59
C LEU A 146 -4.57 5.74 -15.57
N ALA A 147 -5.84 6.15 -15.43
CA ALA A 147 -6.91 5.71 -16.33
C ALA A 147 -6.66 6.19 -17.76
N GLU A 148 -6.19 7.42 -17.97
CA GLU A 148 -5.83 7.95 -19.29
C GLU A 148 -4.67 7.18 -19.92
N ARG A 149 -3.63 6.80 -19.14
CA ARG A 149 -2.53 5.97 -19.61
C ARG A 149 -3.02 4.58 -20.04
N PHE A 150 -3.90 3.93 -19.27
CA PHE A 150 -4.56 2.70 -19.70
C PHE A 150 -5.43 2.90 -20.93
N GLY A 151 -6.16 4.03 -21.02
CA GLY A 151 -6.94 4.40 -22.19
C GLY A 151 -6.10 4.43 -23.48
N ARG A 152 -4.91 5.03 -23.40
CA ARG A 152 -3.93 5.01 -24.50
C ARG A 152 -3.47 3.59 -24.83
N CYS A 153 -3.19 2.77 -23.81
CA CYS A 153 -2.83 1.36 -24.03
C CYS A 153 -3.91 0.58 -24.75
N PHE A 154 -5.18 0.79 -24.43
CA PHE A 154 -6.32 0.02 -24.97
C PHE A 154 -7.01 0.66 -26.16
N SER A 155 -6.68 1.90 -26.50
CA SER A 155 -7.40 2.73 -27.48
C SER A 155 -8.87 2.93 -27.08
N VAL A 156 -9.13 3.12 -25.78
CA VAL A 156 -10.46 3.34 -25.18
C VAL A 156 -10.41 4.65 -24.39
N ALA A 157 -11.37 5.53 -24.60
CA ALA A 157 -11.51 6.73 -23.78
C ALA A 157 -12.04 6.33 -22.40
N PRO A 158 -11.31 6.65 -21.29
CA PRO A 158 -11.78 6.32 -19.95
C PRO A 158 -13.01 7.15 -19.59
N GLN A 159 -13.90 6.55 -18.85
CA GLN A 159 -15.05 7.22 -18.22
C GLN A 159 -14.75 7.39 -16.74
N PHE A 160 -15.28 8.45 -16.13
CA PHE A 160 -15.06 8.77 -14.73
C PHE A 160 -16.35 8.95 -13.98
N GLN A 161 -16.34 8.59 -12.70
CA GLN A 161 -17.41 8.86 -11.73
C GLN A 161 -16.83 9.29 -10.39
N GLY A 162 -17.69 9.88 -9.54
CA GLY A 162 -17.29 10.41 -8.23
C GLY A 162 -16.65 11.80 -8.33
N GLU A 163 -16.41 12.41 -7.18
CA GLU A 163 -15.71 13.68 -7.02
C GLU A 163 -14.40 13.43 -6.28
N GLU A 164 -13.31 13.96 -6.80
CA GLU A 164 -11.99 13.84 -6.18
C GLU A 164 -11.99 14.52 -4.81
N ALA A 165 -11.69 13.75 -3.76
CA ALA A 165 -11.55 14.31 -2.42
C ALA A 165 -10.22 15.06 -2.30
N GLU A 166 -10.16 16.05 -1.42
CA GLU A 166 -8.94 16.85 -1.15
C GLU A 166 -7.83 16.02 -0.50
N THR A 167 -8.19 14.93 0.18
CA THR A 167 -7.25 14.10 0.97
C THR A 167 -7.42 12.62 0.66
N MET A 168 -6.31 11.85 0.76
CA MET A 168 -6.28 10.42 0.49
C MET A 168 -5.19 9.71 1.32
N TRP A 169 -5.15 8.36 1.25
CA TRP A 169 -4.05 7.60 1.86
C TRP A 169 -2.83 7.63 0.94
N LEU A 170 -1.85 8.43 1.31
CA LEU A 170 -0.54 8.46 0.69
C LEU A 170 0.53 8.31 1.78
N SER A 171 1.57 7.54 1.50
CA SER A 171 2.68 7.31 2.42
C SER A 171 3.97 7.89 1.85
N ASP A 172 4.66 8.73 2.61
CA ASP A 172 6.03 9.13 2.29
C ASP A 172 6.95 7.93 2.60
N ALA A 173 7.49 7.32 1.55
CA ALA A 173 8.42 6.19 1.63
C ALA A 173 9.89 6.62 1.49
N SER A 174 10.20 7.90 1.66
CA SER A 174 11.55 8.44 1.45
C SER A 174 12.59 7.82 2.40
N PHE A 175 12.18 7.43 3.61
CA PHE A 175 13.07 6.72 4.54
C PHE A 175 13.46 5.35 3.99
N SER A 176 12.50 4.50 3.61
CA SER A 176 12.79 3.17 3.07
C SER A 176 13.57 3.23 1.76
N GLN A 177 13.26 4.20 0.89
CA GLN A 177 13.97 4.41 -0.38
C GLN A 177 15.44 4.79 -0.16
N ARG A 178 15.74 5.68 0.78
CA ARG A 178 17.13 6.02 1.15
C ARG A 178 17.86 4.85 1.80
N ARG A 179 17.15 4.05 2.58
CA ARG A 179 17.75 2.96 3.37
C ARG A 179 17.96 1.67 2.57
N PHE A 180 16.98 1.32 1.70
CA PHE A 180 16.91 0.05 0.98
C PHE A 180 17.06 0.19 -0.54
N GLY A 181 17.09 1.41 -1.06
CA GLY A 181 17.10 1.72 -2.48
C GLY A 181 15.70 1.99 -3.06
N TYR A 182 15.70 2.74 -4.15
CA TYR A 182 14.46 3.05 -4.88
C TYR A 182 13.89 1.81 -5.56
N PRO A 183 12.55 1.73 -5.71
CA PRO A 183 11.92 0.70 -6.52
C PRO A 183 12.48 0.67 -7.94
N SER A 184 12.80 -0.52 -8.44
CA SER A 184 13.43 -0.70 -9.76
C SER A 184 12.42 -0.64 -10.90
N VAL A 185 11.17 -1.02 -10.65
CA VAL A 185 10.10 -1.06 -11.65
C VAL A 185 9.39 0.30 -11.70
N LYS A 186 9.56 1.00 -12.82
CA LYS A 186 8.93 2.31 -13.06
C LYS A 186 7.43 2.18 -13.33
N LEU A 187 6.66 3.23 -13.02
CA LEU A 187 5.22 3.28 -13.23
C LEU A 187 4.80 2.92 -14.65
N ASP A 188 5.44 3.49 -15.68
CA ASP A 188 5.11 3.19 -17.08
C ASP A 188 5.31 1.71 -17.43
N THR A 189 6.31 1.07 -16.83
CA THR A 189 6.56 -0.37 -16.97
C THR A 189 5.44 -1.17 -16.32
N MET A 190 5.00 -0.81 -15.11
CA MET A 190 3.88 -1.47 -14.44
C MET A 190 2.60 -1.36 -15.26
N ILE A 191 2.29 -0.17 -15.78
CA ILE A 191 1.11 0.06 -16.62
C ILE A 191 1.19 -0.78 -17.90
N ALA A 192 2.33 -0.78 -18.59
CA ALA A 192 2.52 -1.57 -19.81
C ALA A 192 2.35 -3.08 -19.55
N TRP A 193 2.89 -3.58 -18.46
CA TRP A 193 2.78 -4.98 -18.07
C TRP A 193 1.34 -5.38 -17.73
N VAL A 194 0.66 -4.58 -16.91
CA VAL A 194 -0.75 -4.84 -16.53
C VAL A 194 -1.65 -4.75 -17.77
N ALA A 195 -1.42 -3.77 -18.66
CA ALA A 195 -2.18 -3.65 -19.90
C ALA A 195 -1.98 -4.87 -20.82
N ALA A 196 -0.74 -5.36 -20.96
CA ALA A 196 -0.44 -6.54 -21.73
C ALA A 196 -1.07 -7.81 -21.14
N TRP A 197 -1.06 -7.92 -19.79
CA TRP A 197 -1.70 -9.01 -19.05
C TRP A 197 -3.20 -9.06 -19.30
N LEU A 198 -3.87 -7.91 -19.16
CA LEU A 198 -5.31 -7.77 -19.39
C LEU A 198 -5.72 -8.07 -20.84
N ARG A 199 -4.97 -7.57 -21.83
CA ARG A 199 -5.23 -7.86 -23.27
C ARG A 199 -5.16 -9.35 -23.61
N LYS A 200 -4.31 -10.09 -22.91
CA LYS A 200 -4.16 -11.54 -23.09
C LYS A 200 -5.18 -12.37 -22.31
N GLY A 201 -6.11 -11.73 -21.62
CA GLY A 201 -7.05 -12.40 -20.74
C GLY A 201 -6.38 -13.08 -19.55
N GLY A 202 -5.29 -12.49 -19.03
CA GLY A 202 -4.54 -13.02 -17.91
C GLY A 202 -5.43 -13.24 -16.67
N GLN A 203 -5.19 -14.35 -15.97
CA GLN A 203 -5.96 -14.73 -14.79
C GLN A 203 -5.77 -13.68 -13.67
N THR A 204 -6.85 -13.33 -12.98
CA THR A 204 -6.85 -12.42 -11.83
C THR A 204 -7.48 -13.10 -10.61
N HIS A 205 -7.28 -12.53 -9.43
CA HIS A 205 -7.92 -13.05 -8.22
C HIS A 205 -9.43 -12.78 -8.15
N GLY A 206 -9.97 -11.97 -9.07
CA GLY A 206 -11.40 -11.63 -9.12
C GLY A 206 -11.89 -10.83 -7.90
N LYS A 207 -10.97 -10.28 -7.12
CA LYS A 207 -11.25 -9.48 -5.92
C LYS A 207 -10.82 -8.04 -6.16
N PRO A 208 -11.73 -7.05 -6.18
CA PRO A 208 -11.37 -5.64 -6.26
C PRO A 208 -10.65 -5.19 -4.99
N THR A 209 -9.82 -4.17 -5.10
CA THR A 209 -9.12 -3.59 -3.95
C THR A 209 -10.02 -2.71 -3.09
N GLY A 210 -11.05 -2.12 -3.69
CA GLY A 210 -11.88 -1.10 -3.04
C GLY A 210 -11.11 0.19 -2.73
N PHE A 211 -10.03 0.48 -3.48
CA PHE A 211 -9.15 1.61 -3.23
C PHE A 211 -9.87 2.97 -3.23
N GLU A 212 -10.98 3.07 -3.94
CA GLU A 212 -11.84 4.26 -4.02
C GLU A 212 -12.64 4.53 -2.76
N LYS A 213 -12.79 3.54 -1.87
CA LYS A 213 -13.62 3.65 -0.67
C LYS A 213 -12.92 4.46 0.43
N ARG A 214 -13.69 5.32 1.07
CA ARG A 214 -13.19 6.21 2.14
C ARG A 214 -13.73 5.84 3.52
N ASP A 215 -14.65 4.90 3.60
CA ASP A 215 -15.31 4.44 4.84
C ASP A 215 -14.57 3.28 5.54
N GLY A 216 -13.48 2.80 4.94
CA GLY A 216 -12.69 1.67 5.46
C GLY A 216 -13.35 0.30 5.27
N GLN A 217 -14.35 0.19 4.41
CA GLN A 217 -15.02 -1.07 4.04
C GLN A 217 -14.42 -1.64 2.74
N PHE A 218 -13.35 -2.44 2.87
CA PHE A 218 -12.61 -3.03 1.74
C PHE A 218 -12.96 -4.50 1.52
#